data_a91ce108727b8a5ff182e31627433834
#
_entry.id   a91ce108727b8a5ff182e31627433834
#
_cell.length_a   1.000
_cell.length_b   1.000
_cell.length_c   1.000
_cell.angle_alpha   90.00
_cell.angle_beta   90.00
_cell.angle_gamma   90.00
#
_symmetry.space_group_name_H-M   'P 1'
#
loop_
_entity.id
_entity.type
_entity.pdbx_description
1 polymer ?
#
loop_
_entity_poly.entity_id
_entity_poly.type
_entity_poly.pdbx_seq_one_letter_code
_entity_poly.pdbx_strand_id
1 'polypeptide(L)'
;MPEEPVPDDAAGLRAANSRLRGLLADRDEEVAALRAGLDAERELRRRLELRLAELERRLGMDSTDSGTPSSKERIGAKEARAARRQESERERRKDRKRGGQPGHPGKGLARDPDPDGREEAPPPAECRRCKAGLDGAQAAAEPGWAQVIDVEIVRKVTEWALPGLACPCCGTVTFAAPPPGAYAGSVSYGAVLNAAAVLLTSFGNVPPERAARVIGMLFGAEVSAGWVDKASSRLSARLGRAGLDAAMLAALAGEKVLAADETPVNVLGKGTVRQPPAREEEGDRDPEEKDKAAAGSPHVLIVRTPDGRLTWLQAIGSRRKGDVAAGIPAAFTGSLITDGYTGYQHLLERLAGIQQCCAHVIRRCRAVTKLGPGGLQSWAGDIIAVLRQAHRAVDEARARGDTALDPQLLDDLRERYDQAVRTGIIHNRLRDWHDGNHPGYALGAWLRGYREQVFLFTRDFTVDWTNNVSERGAKAAKRHQAVSGYWHSLATLARWCRIRSYLDSAAAHGLTALDAIRDALAGKPWLPPLPIAA
;
A
#
# COMPACT_ATOMS: atom_id res chain seq x y z
N MET A 1 -55.09 -35.60 76.62
CA MET A 1 -55.28 -34.33 75.97
C MET A 1 -56.47 -34.46 75.02
N PRO A 2 -57.55 -33.68 75.19
CA PRO A 2 -58.73 -33.77 74.34
C PRO A 2 -58.41 -33.21 72.93
N GLU A 3 -58.78 -33.97 71.94
CA GLU A 3 -58.79 -33.52 70.53
C GLU A 3 -59.82 -32.38 70.42
N GLU A 4 -59.38 -31.21 70.01
CA GLU A 4 -60.26 -30.11 69.60
C GLU A 4 -61.05 -30.54 68.37
N PRO A 5 -62.40 -30.37 68.37
CA PRO A 5 -63.19 -30.71 67.17
C PRO A 5 -62.84 -29.78 66.00
N VAL A 6 -62.50 -30.36 64.88
CA VAL A 6 -62.37 -29.67 63.65
C VAL A 6 -63.72 -29.04 63.30
N PRO A 7 -63.83 -27.75 63.09
CA PRO A 7 -65.09 -27.10 62.73
C PRO A 7 -65.55 -27.60 61.35
N ASP A 8 -66.76 -28.18 61.34
CA ASP A 8 -67.48 -28.59 60.16
C ASP A 8 -68.12 -27.34 59.49
N ASP A 9 -67.27 -26.38 59.07
CA ASP A 9 -67.70 -25.18 58.41
C ASP A 9 -67.17 -25.19 56.94
N ALA A 10 -67.96 -25.81 56.10
CA ALA A 10 -67.73 -25.88 54.67
C ALA A 10 -67.65 -24.47 54.01
N ALA A 11 -68.14 -23.43 54.63
CA ALA A 11 -68.01 -22.03 54.13
C ALA A 11 -66.66 -21.44 54.53
N GLY A 12 -66.18 -21.71 55.76
CA GLY A 12 -64.82 -21.28 56.16
C GLY A 12 -63.71 -21.97 55.35
N LEU A 13 -63.88 -23.27 55.10
CA LEU A 13 -62.95 -24.02 54.24
C LEU A 13 -62.92 -23.49 52.80
N ARG A 14 -64.07 -23.11 52.23
CA ARG A 14 -64.13 -22.48 50.87
C ARG A 14 -63.48 -21.12 50.88
N ALA A 15 -63.67 -20.30 51.88
CA ALA A 15 -63.02 -18.99 52.02
C ALA A 15 -61.48 -19.10 52.16
N ALA A 16 -61.02 -20.08 53.00
CA ALA A 16 -59.60 -20.37 53.14
C ALA A 16 -58.96 -20.87 51.84
N ASN A 17 -59.61 -21.78 51.10
CA ASN A 17 -59.15 -22.24 49.79
C ASN A 17 -59.13 -21.14 48.74
N SER A 18 -60.09 -20.20 48.75
CA SER A 18 -60.09 -19.05 47.85
C SER A 18 -58.89 -18.11 48.15
N ARG A 19 -58.59 -17.84 49.42
CA ARG A 19 -57.43 -17.07 49.86
C ARG A 19 -56.13 -17.76 49.47
N LEU A 20 -56.01 -19.08 49.67
CA LEU A 20 -54.81 -19.83 49.26
C LEU A 20 -54.62 -19.84 47.77
N ARG A 21 -55.68 -19.96 46.98
CA ARG A 21 -55.59 -19.82 45.47
C ARG A 21 -55.17 -18.43 45.07
N GLY A 22 -55.63 -17.36 45.72
CA GLY A 22 -55.15 -16.01 45.48
C GLY A 22 -53.65 -15.87 45.77
N LEU A 23 -53.21 -16.34 46.97
CA LEU A 23 -51.78 -16.30 47.32
C LEU A 23 -50.91 -17.16 46.39
N LEU A 24 -51.40 -18.28 45.88
CA LEU A 24 -50.70 -19.08 44.86
C LEU A 24 -50.60 -18.36 43.55
N ALA A 25 -51.67 -17.69 43.07
CA ALA A 25 -51.65 -16.89 41.85
C ALA A 25 -50.65 -15.74 41.94
N ASP A 26 -50.64 -14.99 43.06
CA ASP A 26 -49.67 -13.92 43.32
C ASP A 26 -48.22 -14.44 43.31
N ARG A 27 -47.98 -15.60 43.91
CA ARG A 27 -46.65 -16.24 43.90
C ARG A 27 -46.25 -16.76 42.53
N ASP A 28 -47.19 -17.27 41.72
CA ASP A 28 -46.93 -17.69 40.36
C ASP A 28 -46.56 -16.49 39.45
N GLU A 29 -47.23 -15.33 39.65
CA GLU A 29 -46.86 -14.09 38.96
C GLU A 29 -45.46 -13.59 39.38
N GLU A 30 -45.15 -13.63 40.68
CA GLU A 30 -43.82 -13.26 41.20
C GLU A 30 -42.73 -14.18 40.63
N VAL A 31 -42.97 -15.48 40.60
CA VAL A 31 -42.03 -16.45 40.00
C VAL A 31 -41.87 -16.23 38.50
N ALA A 32 -42.94 -15.91 37.76
CA ALA A 32 -42.86 -15.58 36.34
C ALA A 32 -42.05 -14.31 36.11
N ALA A 33 -42.25 -13.25 36.90
CA ALA A 33 -41.48 -12.01 36.82
C ALA A 33 -40.01 -12.23 37.13
N LEU A 34 -39.66 -13.02 38.14
CA LEU A 34 -38.27 -13.36 38.48
C LEU A 34 -37.61 -14.20 37.39
N ARG A 35 -38.32 -15.14 36.76
CA ARG A 35 -37.82 -15.91 35.61
C ARG A 35 -37.53 -15.01 34.42
N ALA A 36 -38.45 -14.11 34.07
CA ALA A 36 -38.26 -13.14 33.00
C ALA A 36 -37.05 -12.21 33.27
N GLY A 37 -36.88 -11.74 34.52
CA GLY A 37 -35.71 -10.95 34.93
C GLY A 37 -34.41 -11.73 34.80
N LEU A 38 -34.40 -13.00 35.23
CA LEU A 38 -33.21 -13.87 35.11
C LEU A 38 -32.84 -14.14 33.65
N ASP A 39 -33.83 -14.34 32.78
CA ASP A 39 -33.58 -14.56 31.34
C ASP A 39 -33.07 -13.30 30.66
N ALA A 40 -33.57 -12.12 31.03
CA ALA A 40 -33.05 -10.83 30.57
C ALA A 40 -31.59 -10.60 31.01
N GLU A 41 -31.25 -10.92 32.25
CA GLU A 41 -29.88 -10.84 32.79
C GLU A 41 -28.94 -11.80 32.04
N ARG A 42 -29.35 -13.02 31.80
CA ARG A 42 -28.58 -14.03 31.04
C ARG A 42 -28.29 -13.54 29.63
N GLU A 43 -29.27 -12.94 28.94
CA GLU A 43 -29.11 -12.41 27.61
C GLU A 43 -28.14 -11.19 27.59
N LEU A 44 -28.28 -10.29 28.58
CA LEU A 44 -27.36 -9.15 28.73
C LEU A 44 -25.93 -9.64 28.99
N ARG A 45 -25.74 -10.59 29.88
CA ARG A 45 -24.43 -11.18 30.14
C ARG A 45 -23.83 -11.81 28.87
N ARG A 46 -24.61 -12.57 28.11
CA ARG A 46 -24.20 -13.15 26.85
C ARG A 46 -23.72 -12.08 25.86
N ARG A 47 -24.47 -10.99 25.73
CA ARG A 47 -24.08 -9.85 24.86
C ARG A 47 -22.77 -9.20 25.30
N LEU A 48 -22.59 -9.02 26.62
CA LEU A 48 -21.35 -8.47 27.16
C LEU A 48 -20.15 -9.39 26.92
N GLU A 49 -20.31 -10.71 27.12
CA GLU A 49 -19.27 -11.70 26.83
C GLU A 49 -18.87 -11.69 25.35
N LEU A 50 -19.82 -11.62 24.42
CA LEU A 50 -19.55 -11.50 22.98
C LEU A 50 -18.84 -10.18 22.64
N ARG A 51 -19.24 -9.08 23.29
CA ARG A 51 -18.59 -7.79 23.11
C ARG A 51 -17.15 -7.78 23.63
N LEU A 52 -16.92 -8.39 24.78
CA LEU A 52 -15.59 -8.56 25.36
C LEU A 52 -14.68 -9.37 24.43
N ALA A 53 -15.18 -10.52 23.94
CA ALA A 53 -14.42 -11.36 23.00
C ALA A 53 -14.02 -10.59 21.72
N GLU A 54 -14.90 -9.73 21.18
CA GLU A 54 -14.56 -8.89 20.03
C GLU A 54 -13.53 -7.82 20.38
N LEU A 55 -13.62 -7.20 21.54
CA LEU A 55 -12.64 -6.22 21.98
C LEU A 55 -11.26 -6.86 22.18
N GLU A 56 -11.21 -8.05 22.79
CA GLU A 56 -9.98 -8.83 22.94
C GLU A 56 -9.39 -9.22 21.58
N ARG A 57 -10.23 -9.64 20.64
CA ARG A 57 -9.81 -9.90 19.25
C ARG A 57 -9.19 -8.65 18.62
N ARG A 58 -9.86 -7.50 18.70
CA ARG A 58 -9.35 -6.23 18.15
C ARG A 58 -8.04 -5.80 18.81
N LEU A 59 -7.89 -6.02 20.09
CA LEU A 59 -6.66 -5.73 20.85
C LEU A 59 -5.51 -6.64 20.44
N GLY A 60 -5.80 -7.91 20.13
CA GLY A 60 -4.81 -8.91 19.71
C GLY A 60 -4.43 -8.86 18.23
N MET A 61 -5.12 -8.04 17.40
CA MET A 61 -4.81 -7.92 15.96
C MET A 61 -3.69 -6.93 15.69
N ASP A 62 -2.80 -7.30 14.75
CA ASP A 62 -1.75 -6.45 14.21
C ASP A 62 -1.82 -6.42 12.66
N SER A 63 -0.88 -5.75 11.98
CA SER A 63 -0.86 -5.67 10.51
C SER A 63 -0.59 -7.01 9.82
N THR A 64 -0.27 -8.07 10.54
CA THR A 64 -0.05 -9.41 9.98
C THR A 64 -1.33 -10.23 9.85
N ASP A 65 -2.39 -9.82 10.54
CA ASP A 65 -3.68 -10.51 10.59
C ASP A 65 -4.90 -9.59 10.42
N SER A 66 -4.67 -8.29 10.21
CA SER A 66 -5.70 -7.31 9.90
C SER A 66 -5.38 -6.55 8.62
N GLY A 67 -6.39 -5.90 8.03
CA GLY A 67 -6.20 -4.93 6.95
C GLY A 67 -5.62 -3.59 7.41
N THR A 68 -5.31 -3.44 8.71
CA THR A 68 -4.78 -2.20 9.27
C THR A 68 -3.32 -2.01 8.83
N PRO A 69 -2.96 -0.88 8.19
CA PRO A 69 -1.57 -0.60 7.86
C PRO A 69 -0.71 -0.53 9.13
N SER A 70 0.53 -0.99 9.05
CA SER A 70 1.48 -0.95 10.17
C SER A 70 1.73 0.45 10.74
N SER A 71 1.46 1.50 9.96
CA SER A 71 1.54 2.90 10.40
C SER A 71 0.37 3.31 11.33
N LYS A 72 -0.73 2.56 11.33
CA LYS A 72 -1.92 2.79 12.17
C LYS A 72 -2.06 1.79 13.31
N GLU A 73 -1.11 0.87 13.47
CA GLU A 73 -1.07 -0.03 14.62
C GLU A 73 -0.92 0.75 15.92
N ARG A 74 -1.54 0.24 16.99
CA ARG A 74 -1.34 0.76 18.34
C ARG A 74 0.14 0.62 18.73
N ILE A 75 0.65 1.57 19.51
CA ILE A 75 2.06 1.58 19.94
C ILE A 75 2.46 0.24 20.57
N GLY A 76 1.68 -0.29 21.50
CA GLY A 76 1.94 -1.59 22.14
C GLY A 76 1.92 -2.79 21.19
N ALA A 77 1.02 -2.82 20.20
CA ALA A 77 1.00 -3.88 19.17
C ALA A 77 2.21 -3.80 18.24
N LYS A 78 2.64 -2.59 17.90
CA LYS A 78 3.85 -2.33 17.10
C LYS A 78 5.10 -2.78 17.84
N GLU A 79 5.21 -2.49 19.12
CA GLU A 79 6.34 -2.89 19.98
C GLU A 79 6.38 -4.41 20.16
N ALA A 80 5.25 -5.06 20.47
CA ALA A 80 5.16 -6.51 20.59
C ALA A 80 5.51 -7.23 19.29
N ARG A 81 5.12 -6.69 18.14
CA ARG A 81 5.50 -7.21 16.83
C ARG A 81 6.99 -7.00 16.55
N ALA A 82 7.54 -5.83 16.90
CA ALA A 82 8.96 -5.55 16.75
C ALA A 82 9.79 -6.51 17.61
N ALA A 83 9.37 -6.78 18.86
CA ALA A 83 10.01 -7.74 19.74
C ALA A 83 9.98 -9.18 19.18
N ARG A 84 8.81 -9.67 18.73
CA ARG A 84 8.67 -10.98 18.07
C ARG A 84 9.51 -11.09 16.80
N ARG A 85 9.58 -10.02 16.01
CA ARG A 85 10.43 -9.97 14.83
C ARG A 85 11.91 -10.03 15.20
N GLN A 86 12.33 -9.27 16.22
CA GLN A 86 13.72 -9.31 16.72
C GLN A 86 14.08 -10.69 17.26
N GLU A 87 13.18 -11.36 17.97
CA GLU A 87 13.39 -12.72 18.48
C GLU A 87 13.53 -13.74 17.34
N SER A 88 12.60 -13.73 16.38
CA SER A 88 12.66 -14.54 15.17
C SER A 88 13.91 -14.22 14.32
N GLU A 89 14.32 -12.96 14.23
CA GLU A 89 15.55 -12.56 13.56
C GLU A 89 16.81 -12.99 14.36
N ARG A 90 16.77 -12.95 15.70
CA ARG A 90 17.85 -13.48 16.56
C ARG A 90 18.02 -14.97 16.38
N GLU A 91 16.93 -15.75 16.32
CA GLU A 91 16.99 -17.18 16.04
C GLU A 91 17.55 -17.47 14.65
N ARG A 92 17.10 -16.74 13.63
CA ARG A 92 17.61 -16.86 12.26
C ARG A 92 19.06 -16.39 12.11
N ARG A 93 19.54 -15.49 12.99
CA ARG A 93 20.91 -14.93 12.97
C ARG A 93 21.94 -15.83 13.66
N LYS A 94 21.51 -16.80 14.48
CA LYS A 94 22.46 -17.75 15.10
C LYS A 94 23.34 -18.47 14.07
N ASP A 95 22.80 -18.69 12.84
CA ASP A 95 23.49 -19.41 11.77
C ASP A 95 23.90 -18.52 10.58
N ARG A 96 23.70 -17.19 10.64
CA ARG A 96 23.99 -16.28 9.52
C ARG A 96 25.18 -15.37 9.81
N LYS A 97 26.16 -15.34 8.91
CA LYS A 97 27.27 -14.38 8.94
C LYS A 97 26.74 -12.95 8.77
N ARG A 98 27.36 -11.96 9.43
CA ARG A 98 27.08 -10.56 9.19
C ARG A 98 27.50 -10.17 7.78
N GLY A 99 26.66 -9.45 7.05
CA GLY A 99 26.92 -9.00 5.67
C GLY A 99 26.03 -9.68 4.63
N GLY A 100 26.42 -9.58 3.37
CA GLY A 100 25.72 -10.22 2.25
C GLY A 100 25.66 -11.74 2.40
N GLN A 101 24.49 -12.32 2.21
CA GLN A 101 24.32 -13.77 2.26
C GLN A 101 24.86 -14.41 0.97
N PRO A 102 25.24 -15.71 0.96
CA PRO A 102 25.61 -16.40 -0.25
C PRO A 102 24.55 -16.22 -1.35
N GLY A 103 24.98 -15.83 -2.55
CA GLY A 103 24.07 -15.54 -3.67
C GLY A 103 23.48 -14.12 -3.69
N HIS A 104 23.76 -13.26 -2.69
CA HIS A 104 23.39 -11.85 -2.79
C HIS A 104 24.37 -11.13 -3.72
N PRO A 105 23.93 -10.59 -4.88
CA PRO A 105 24.79 -9.76 -5.71
C PRO A 105 25.12 -8.51 -4.90
N GLY A 106 26.37 -8.36 -4.48
CA GLY A 106 26.84 -7.14 -3.82
C GLY A 106 26.59 -5.94 -4.74
N LYS A 107 26.03 -4.85 -4.21
CA LYS A 107 26.00 -3.56 -4.90
C LYS A 107 27.23 -2.75 -4.47
N GLY A 108 28.42 -3.15 -4.92
CA GLY A 108 29.62 -2.35 -4.84
C GLY A 108 29.72 -1.42 -6.06
N LEU A 109 30.45 -0.33 -5.93
CA LEU A 109 30.84 0.48 -7.08
C LEU A 109 31.71 -0.40 -7.99
N ALA A 110 31.39 -0.49 -9.27
CA ALA A 110 32.23 -1.10 -10.27
C ALA A 110 33.37 -0.14 -10.61
N ARG A 111 34.53 -0.71 -10.99
CA ARG A 111 35.62 0.10 -11.56
C ARG A 111 35.16 0.72 -12.85
N ASP A 112 35.34 2.04 -12.98
CA ASP A 112 35.13 2.74 -14.23
C ASP A 112 36.30 2.42 -15.17
N PRO A 113 36.06 1.88 -16.38
CA PRO A 113 37.14 1.56 -17.32
C PRO A 113 37.74 2.83 -17.95
N ASP A 114 37.02 3.95 -17.96
CA ASP A 114 37.42 5.21 -18.59
C ASP A 114 37.33 6.38 -17.58
N PRO A 115 38.25 6.45 -16.58
CA PRO A 115 38.24 7.53 -15.60
C PRO A 115 38.68 8.85 -16.21
N ASP A 116 38.06 9.96 -15.72
CA ASP A 116 38.35 11.34 -16.17
C ASP A 116 39.83 11.76 -15.97
N GLY A 117 40.51 11.15 -14.96
CA GLY A 117 41.92 11.41 -14.67
C GLY A 117 42.65 10.15 -14.21
N ARG A 118 43.95 10.12 -14.45
CA ARG A 118 44.86 9.06 -13.97
C ARG A 118 46.04 9.73 -13.30
N GLU A 119 46.22 9.43 -12.01
CA GLU A 119 47.36 9.88 -11.23
C GLU A 119 48.18 8.69 -10.77
N GLU A 120 49.49 8.85 -10.69
CA GLU A 120 50.39 7.81 -10.21
C GLU A 120 50.75 8.11 -8.73
N ALA A 121 50.49 7.16 -7.86
CA ALA A 121 50.90 7.26 -6.46
C ALA A 121 52.42 7.02 -6.35
N PRO A 122 53.11 7.68 -5.38
CA PRO A 122 54.53 7.44 -5.16
C PRO A 122 54.78 5.96 -4.83
N PRO A 123 55.89 5.40 -5.35
CA PRO A 123 56.24 4.01 -5.06
C PRO A 123 56.49 3.78 -3.56
N PRO A 124 56.23 2.58 -3.05
CA PRO A 124 56.47 2.27 -1.66
C PRO A 124 57.97 2.33 -1.32
N ALA A 125 58.32 3.06 -0.26
CA ALA A 125 59.71 3.20 0.17
C ALA A 125 60.26 1.92 0.84
N GLU A 126 59.40 1.11 1.47
CA GLU A 126 59.77 -0.05 2.27
C GLU A 126 58.95 -1.28 1.95
N CYS A 127 59.56 -2.46 2.07
CA CYS A 127 58.83 -3.72 1.98
C CYS A 127 57.85 -3.91 3.15
N ARG A 128 56.60 -4.21 2.83
CA ARG A 128 55.54 -4.43 3.84
C ARG A 128 55.86 -5.56 4.83
N ARG A 129 56.62 -6.60 4.39
CA ARG A 129 56.91 -7.79 5.19
C ARG A 129 58.18 -7.66 6.01
N CYS A 130 59.31 -7.30 5.37
CA CYS A 130 60.63 -7.32 6.03
C CYS A 130 61.19 -5.91 6.35
N LYS A 131 60.49 -4.84 5.98
CA LYS A 131 60.88 -3.43 6.20
C LYS A 131 62.18 -3.01 5.48
N ALA A 132 62.72 -3.81 4.57
CA ALA A 132 63.83 -3.41 3.75
C ALA A 132 63.45 -2.29 2.78
N GLY A 133 64.37 -1.34 2.51
CA GLY A 133 64.18 -0.29 1.50
C GLY A 133 63.97 -0.89 0.11
N LEU A 134 63.13 -0.23 -0.69
CA LEU A 134 62.78 -0.67 -2.05
C LEU A 134 63.41 0.21 -3.13
N ASP A 135 64.40 1.02 -2.82
CA ASP A 135 65.11 1.83 -3.80
C ASP A 135 65.77 0.96 -4.85
N GLY A 136 65.44 1.19 -6.13
CA GLY A 136 65.95 0.37 -7.25
C GLY A 136 65.33 -1.03 -7.38
N ALA A 137 64.29 -1.35 -6.61
CA ALA A 137 63.58 -2.62 -6.74
C ALA A 137 62.82 -2.71 -8.07
N GLN A 138 62.74 -3.94 -8.63
CA GLN A 138 62.01 -4.18 -9.87
C GLN A 138 60.49 -3.91 -9.69
N ALA A 139 59.89 -3.17 -10.64
CA ALA A 139 58.45 -2.97 -10.63
C ALA A 139 57.68 -4.26 -10.81
N ALA A 140 56.49 -4.35 -10.17
CA ALA A 140 55.58 -5.46 -10.35
C ALA A 140 55.03 -5.51 -11.77
N ALA A 141 54.79 -6.70 -12.33
CA ALA A 141 54.26 -6.87 -13.68
C ALA A 141 52.87 -6.24 -13.86
N GLU A 142 52.05 -6.22 -12.83
CA GLU A 142 50.73 -5.57 -12.82
C GLU A 142 50.68 -4.57 -11.65
N PRO A 143 50.43 -3.27 -11.96
CA PRO A 143 50.25 -2.29 -10.90
C PRO A 143 48.92 -2.49 -10.20
N GLY A 144 48.88 -2.21 -8.89
CA GLY A 144 47.65 -2.07 -8.16
C GLY A 144 46.85 -0.85 -8.67
N TRP A 145 45.56 -0.79 -8.30
CA TRP A 145 44.74 0.34 -8.65
C TRP A 145 43.80 0.74 -7.50
N ALA A 146 43.44 2.00 -7.47
CA ALA A 146 42.37 2.57 -6.62
C ALA A 146 41.60 3.59 -7.45
N GLN A 147 40.29 3.71 -7.22
CA GLN A 147 39.48 4.78 -7.83
C GLN A 147 38.65 5.45 -6.75
N VAL A 148 38.55 6.77 -6.87
CA VAL A 148 37.66 7.62 -6.07
C VAL A 148 36.69 8.26 -7.06
N ILE A 149 35.39 8.11 -6.83
CA ILE A 149 34.35 8.76 -7.59
C ILE A 149 33.85 9.93 -6.76
N ASP A 150 33.99 11.13 -7.26
CA ASP A 150 33.54 12.38 -6.63
C ASP A 150 32.68 13.19 -7.59
N VAL A 151 32.03 14.24 -7.11
CA VAL A 151 31.16 15.11 -7.91
C VAL A 151 31.54 16.56 -7.64
N GLU A 152 31.89 17.29 -8.71
CA GLU A 152 32.08 18.74 -8.66
C GLU A 152 30.76 19.46 -8.96
N ILE A 153 30.33 20.36 -8.06
CA ILE A 153 29.12 21.17 -8.23
C ILE A 153 29.51 22.58 -8.64
N VAL A 154 29.34 22.91 -9.92
CA VAL A 154 29.67 24.23 -10.48
C VAL A 154 28.40 25.04 -10.75
N ARG A 155 28.28 26.23 -10.14
CA ARG A 155 27.23 27.20 -10.47
C ARG A 155 27.61 27.96 -11.74
N LYS A 156 26.83 27.81 -12.83
CA LYS A 156 27.03 28.54 -14.09
C LYS A 156 25.96 29.61 -14.24
N VAL A 157 26.39 30.86 -14.43
CA VAL A 157 25.54 31.99 -14.78
C VAL A 157 25.86 32.43 -16.21
N THR A 158 24.83 32.53 -17.05
CA THR A 158 24.98 33.03 -18.44
C THR A 158 24.10 34.26 -18.61
N GLU A 159 24.66 35.35 -19.06
CA GLU A 159 23.97 36.58 -19.40
C GLU A 159 23.87 36.72 -20.91
N TRP A 160 22.73 37.13 -21.42
CA TRP A 160 22.51 37.43 -22.83
C TRP A 160 22.20 38.90 -22.96
N ALA A 161 23.01 39.61 -23.73
CA ALA A 161 22.67 40.95 -24.20
C ALA A 161 21.55 40.85 -25.25
N LEU A 162 20.54 41.67 -25.14
CA LEU A 162 19.41 41.73 -26.05
C LEU A 162 19.47 43.08 -26.79
N PRO A 163 20.19 43.18 -27.94
CA PRO A 163 20.31 44.42 -28.69
C PRO A 163 18.95 44.89 -29.18
N GLY A 164 18.71 46.19 -29.09
CA GLY A 164 17.51 46.87 -29.58
C GLY A 164 17.83 47.69 -30.82
N LEU A 165 16.97 47.64 -31.82
CA LEU A 165 17.07 48.44 -33.03
C LEU A 165 15.87 49.41 -33.15
N ALA A 166 16.12 50.67 -33.39
CA ALA A 166 15.08 51.65 -33.65
C ALA A 166 14.58 51.54 -35.07
N CYS A 167 13.29 51.42 -35.28
CA CYS A 167 12.70 51.39 -36.62
C CYS A 167 12.90 52.71 -37.36
N PRO A 168 13.49 52.74 -38.54
CA PRO A 168 13.71 53.97 -39.28
C PRO A 168 12.42 54.65 -39.76
N CYS A 169 11.32 53.91 -39.80
CA CYS A 169 10.03 54.42 -40.24
C CYS A 169 9.18 55.07 -39.10
N CYS A 170 9.10 54.41 -37.95
CA CYS A 170 8.23 54.84 -36.85
C CYS A 170 8.94 55.12 -35.53
N GLY A 171 10.26 54.94 -35.43
CA GLY A 171 11.07 55.16 -34.24
C GLY A 171 10.92 54.09 -33.14
N THR A 172 10.02 53.13 -33.30
CA THR A 172 9.80 52.07 -32.28
C THR A 172 11.06 51.21 -32.12
N VAL A 173 11.55 51.05 -30.88
CA VAL A 173 12.68 50.17 -30.57
C VAL A 173 12.18 48.74 -30.39
N THR A 174 12.74 47.82 -31.17
CA THR A 174 12.48 46.39 -31.08
C THR A 174 13.72 45.68 -30.57
N PHE A 175 13.60 44.95 -29.45
CA PHE A 175 14.68 44.19 -28.85
C PHE A 175 14.75 42.76 -29.38
N ALA A 176 15.94 42.18 -29.37
CA ALA A 176 16.14 40.78 -29.66
C ALA A 176 15.35 39.92 -28.66
N ALA A 177 14.79 38.81 -29.14
CA ALA A 177 14.11 37.87 -28.26
C ALA A 177 15.13 37.12 -27.40
N PRO A 178 14.85 36.95 -26.11
CA PRO A 178 15.70 36.13 -25.24
C PRO A 178 15.64 34.65 -25.66
N PRO A 179 16.70 33.86 -25.39
CA PRO A 179 16.69 32.44 -25.68
C PRO A 179 15.65 31.70 -24.87
N PRO A 180 15.21 30.49 -25.27
CA PRO A 180 14.22 29.70 -24.55
C PRO A 180 14.60 29.50 -23.09
N GLY A 181 13.66 29.83 -22.19
CA GLY A 181 13.86 29.72 -20.75
C GLY A 181 14.43 30.96 -20.07
N ALA A 182 14.86 31.97 -20.81
CA ALA A 182 15.19 33.31 -20.30
C ALA A 182 14.05 34.29 -20.56
N TYR A 183 13.96 35.34 -19.76
CA TYR A 183 12.96 36.41 -19.91
C TYR A 183 13.68 37.76 -19.86
N ALA A 184 13.35 38.66 -20.78
CA ALA A 184 13.93 39.98 -20.82
C ALA A 184 13.76 40.72 -19.50
N GLY A 185 14.83 41.37 -19.01
CA GLY A 185 14.79 42.13 -17.76
C GLY A 185 14.65 41.32 -16.47
N SER A 186 14.86 40.00 -16.51
CA SER A 186 14.75 39.16 -15.33
C SER A 186 15.81 38.05 -15.24
N VAL A 187 16.03 37.50 -14.04
CA VAL A 187 16.87 36.33 -13.79
C VAL A 187 15.98 35.07 -13.81
N SER A 188 16.38 34.07 -14.55
CA SER A 188 15.68 32.79 -14.69
C SER A 188 16.53 31.65 -14.14
N TYR A 189 15.88 30.66 -13.53
CA TYR A 189 16.56 29.45 -13.07
C TYR A 189 16.58 28.38 -14.18
N GLY A 190 17.77 27.83 -14.41
CA GLY A 190 18.00 26.81 -15.44
C GLY A 190 17.32 25.47 -15.18
N ALA A 191 17.41 24.58 -16.18
CA ALA A 191 16.73 23.28 -16.16
C ALA A 191 17.19 22.39 -15.01
N VAL A 192 18.49 22.41 -14.65
CA VAL A 192 19.04 21.57 -13.56
C VAL A 192 18.48 21.99 -12.19
N LEU A 193 18.40 23.30 -11.90
CA LEU A 193 17.80 23.76 -10.64
C LEU A 193 16.32 23.44 -10.56
N ASN A 194 15.57 23.57 -11.66
CA ASN A 194 14.18 23.15 -11.71
C ASN A 194 14.04 21.63 -11.51
N ALA A 195 14.93 20.82 -12.09
CA ALA A 195 14.92 19.38 -11.91
C ALA A 195 15.26 18.99 -10.47
N ALA A 196 16.25 19.63 -9.84
CA ALA A 196 16.58 19.41 -8.43
C ALA A 196 15.39 19.75 -7.50
N ALA A 197 14.68 20.85 -7.74
CA ALA A 197 13.51 21.23 -6.95
C ALA A 197 12.41 20.16 -7.03
N VAL A 198 12.11 19.65 -8.22
CA VAL A 198 11.11 18.57 -8.43
C VAL A 198 11.59 17.26 -7.82
N LEU A 199 12.86 16.91 -8.00
CA LEU A 199 13.44 15.67 -7.45
C LEU A 199 13.33 15.64 -5.93
N LEU A 200 13.71 16.73 -5.26
CA LEU A 200 13.63 16.85 -3.80
C LEU A 200 12.19 16.75 -3.30
N THR A 201 11.25 17.43 -3.95
CA THR A 201 9.86 17.49 -3.47
C THR A 201 9.04 16.26 -3.86
N SER A 202 9.07 15.86 -5.13
CA SER A 202 8.18 14.81 -5.65
C SER A 202 8.74 13.40 -5.47
N PHE A 203 10.07 13.22 -5.53
CA PHE A 203 10.73 11.94 -5.31
C PHE A 203 11.23 11.81 -3.87
N GLY A 204 11.98 12.81 -3.39
CA GLY A 204 12.55 12.86 -2.04
C GLY A 204 11.53 13.14 -0.94
N ASN A 205 10.31 13.57 -1.27
CA ASN A 205 9.26 13.97 -0.34
C ASN A 205 9.68 15.12 0.62
N VAL A 206 10.65 15.94 0.21
CA VAL A 206 11.14 17.06 1.01
C VAL A 206 10.14 18.22 0.92
N PRO A 207 9.69 18.80 2.04
CA PRO A 207 8.83 19.99 2.02
C PRO A 207 9.47 21.16 1.27
N PRO A 208 8.68 22.03 0.57
CA PRO A 208 9.22 23.09 -0.28
C PRO A 208 10.22 24.02 0.41
N GLU A 209 9.98 24.42 1.68
CA GLU A 209 10.87 25.28 2.45
C GLU A 209 12.22 24.61 2.71
N ARG A 210 12.21 23.34 3.05
CA ARG A 210 13.43 22.56 3.27
C ARG A 210 14.16 22.31 1.96
N ALA A 211 13.44 22.02 0.86
CA ALA A 211 14.01 21.85 -0.46
C ALA A 211 14.70 23.13 -0.94
N ALA A 212 14.11 24.30 -0.70
CA ALA A 212 14.73 25.59 -1.00
C ALA A 212 16.05 25.77 -0.26
N ARG A 213 16.11 25.43 1.04
CA ARG A 213 17.35 25.46 1.82
C ARG A 213 18.41 24.50 1.29
N VAL A 214 18.04 23.27 0.96
CA VAL A 214 18.96 22.27 0.40
C VAL A 214 19.55 22.74 -0.91
N ILE A 215 18.74 23.33 -1.80
CA ILE A 215 19.18 23.91 -3.07
C ILE A 215 20.18 25.04 -2.82
N GLY A 216 19.91 25.95 -1.88
CA GLY A 216 20.82 27.02 -1.49
C GLY A 216 22.16 26.50 -0.99
N MET A 217 22.14 25.50 -0.10
CA MET A 217 23.36 24.92 0.47
C MET A 217 24.20 24.11 -0.54
N LEU A 218 23.55 23.33 -1.41
CA LEU A 218 24.27 22.47 -2.37
C LEU A 218 24.75 23.22 -3.62
N PHE A 219 23.93 24.13 -4.14
CA PHE A 219 24.17 24.74 -5.45
C PHE A 219 24.53 26.23 -5.38
N GLY A 220 24.56 26.83 -4.18
CA GLY A 220 24.79 28.27 -4.04
C GLY A 220 23.73 29.12 -4.76
N ALA A 221 22.51 28.62 -4.90
CA ALA A 221 21.40 29.26 -5.60
C ALA A 221 20.22 29.49 -4.64
N GLU A 222 20.00 30.76 -4.26
CA GLU A 222 18.87 31.11 -3.39
C GLU A 222 17.56 31.02 -4.17
N VAL A 223 16.63 30.20 -3.67
CA VAL A 223 15.29 30.02 -4.26
C VAL A 223 14.24 30.10 -3.15
N SER A 224 13.03 30.56 -3.48
CA SER A 224 11.93 30.59 -2.53
C SER A 224 11.15 29.25 -2.53
N ALA A 225 10.49 28.94 -1.42
CA ALA A 225 9.59 27.79 -1.32
C ALA A 225 8.47 27.82 -2.38
N GLY A 226 7.92 29.02 -2.67
CA GLY A 226 6.92 29.18 -3.72
C GLY A 226 7.46 28.90 -5.12
N TRP A 227 8.73 29.20 -5.39
CA TRP A 227 9.36 28.84 -6.65
C TRP A 227 9.54 27.31 -6.79
N VAL A 228 9.95 26.65 -5.70
CA VAL A 228 10.08 25.18 -5.63
C VAL A 228 8.73 24.50 -5.94
N ASP A 229 7.62 24.96 -5.32
CA ASP A 229 6.30 24.41 -5.63
C ASP A 229 5.90 24.66 -7.09
N LYS A 230 6.17 25.86 -7.62
CA LYS A 230 5.92 26.18 -9.04
C LYS A 230 6.75 25.32 -10.00
N ALA A 231 7.94 24.84 -9.62
CA ALA A 231 8.72 23.92 -10.46
C ALA A 231 7.96 22.61 -10.70
N SER A 232 7.36 22.01 -9.67
CA SER A 232 6.49 20.83 -9.80
C SER A 232 5.25 21.13 -10.63
N SER A 233 4.64 22.31 -10.48
CA SER A 233 3.49 22.73 -11.29
C SER A 233 3.84 22.83 -12.77
N ARG A 234 5.00 23.44 -13.11
CA ARG A 234 5.49 23.57 -14.48
C ARG A 234 5.74 22.21 -15.13
N LEU A 235 6.40 21.29 -14.41
CA LEU A 235 6.64 19.94 -14.93
C LEU A 235 5.33 19.21 -15.19
N SER A 236 4.42 19.15 -14.23
CA SER A 236 3.13 18.47 -14.37
C SER A 236 2.32 19.01 -15.55
N ALA A 237 2.30 20.35 -15.74
CA ALA A 237 1.63 20.96 -16.88
C ALA A 237 2.28 20.59 -18.22
N ARG A 238 3.62 20.50 -18.29
CA ARG A 238 4.33 20.07 -19.52
C ARG A 238 4.06 18.61 -19.84
N LEU A 239 4.10 17.72 -18.83
CA LEU A 239 3.76 16.31 -19.00
C LEU A 239 2.32 16.11 -19.50
N GLY A 240 1.36 16.86 -18.93
CA GLY A 240 -0.03 16.83 -19.39
C GLY A 240 -0.18 17.29 -20.85
N ARG A 241 0.47 18.41 -21.23
CA ARG A 241 0.45 18.90 -22.63
C ARG A 241 1.14 17.96 -23.62
N ALA A 242 2.16 17.22 -23.18
CA ALA A 242 2.82 16.20 -23.97
C ALA A 242 2.01 14.90 -24.13
N GLY A 243 0.83 14.81 -23.49
CA GLY A 243 -0.05 13.66 -23.60
C GLY A 243 0.33 12.47 -22.73
N LEU A 244 1.12 12.66 -21.65
CA LEU A 244 1.55 11.56 -20.78
C LEU A 244 0.37 10.74 -20.26
N ASP A 245 -0.72 11.39 -19.81
CA ASP A 245 -1.87 10.70 -19.22
C ASP A 245 -2.52 9.74 -20.25
N ALA A 246 -2.72 10.22 -21.48
CA ALA A 246 -3.29 9.41 -22.55
C ALA A 246 -2.34 8.27 -22.97
N ALA A 247 -1.04 8.55 -23.07
CA ALA A 247 -0.03 7.53 -23.40
C ALA A 247 0.06 6.45 -22.34
N MET A 248 0.02 6.81 -21.04
CA MET A 248 0.01 5.85 -19.93
C MET A 248 -1.24 4.97 -19.96
N LEU A 249 -2.42 5.55 -20.15
CA LEU A 249 -3.67 4.79 -20.24
C LEU A 249 -3.69 3.85 -21.44
N ALA A 250 -3.18 4.28 -22.59
CA ALA A 250 -3.07 3.45 -23.79
C ALA A 250 -2.07 2.29 -23.58
N ALA A 251 -0.90 2.57 -23.01
CA ALA A 251 0.09 1.54 -22.72
C ALA A 251 -0.43 0.50 -21.71
N LEU A 252 -1.07 0.94 -20.62
CA LEU A 252 -1.67 0.04 -19.64
C LEU A 252 -2.86 -0.76 -20.23
N ALA A 253 -3.63 -0.18 -21.14
CA ALA A 253 -4.74 -0.88 -21.78
C ALA A 253 -4.28 -2.08 -22.64
N GLY A 254 -3.08 -2.02 -23.19
CA GLY A 254 -2.48 -3.10 -24.01
C GLY A 254 -1.82 -4.22 -23.19
N GLU A 255 -1.76 -4.09 -21.86
CA GLU A 255 -1.12 -5.10 -21.00
C GLU A 255 -2.04 -6.34 -20.79
N LYS A 256 -1.42 -7.50 -20.61
CA LYS A 256 -2.17 -8.74 -20.29
C LYS A 256 -2.63 -8.77 -18.83
N VAL A 257 -1.84 -8.20 -17.93
CA VAL A 257 -2.10 -8.22 -16.48
C VAL A 257 -1.78 -6.86 -15.90
N LEU A 258 -2.72 -6.34 -15.11
CA LEU A 258 -2.52 -5.17 -14.25
C LEU A 258 -2.74 -5.52 -12.79
N ALA A 259 -2.12 -4.77 -11.91
CA ALA A 259 -2.35 -4.82 -10.49
C ALA A 259 -2.86 -3.47 -10.00
N ALA A 260 -3.91 -3.46 -9.19
CA ALA A 260 -4.52 -2.24 -8.66
C ALA A 260 -4.62 -2.28 -7.13
N ASP A 261 -4.40 -1.13 -6.51
CA ASP A 261 -4.53 -0.91 -5.07
C ASP A 261 -4.90 0.55 -4.80
N GLU A 262 -5.58 0.83 -3.71
CA GLU A 262 -5.90 2.19 -3.32
C GLU A 262 -5.49 2.48 -1.88
N THR A 263 -4.99 3.69 -1.64
CA THR A 263 -4.55 4.10 -0.31
C THR A 263 -5.17 5.44 0.08
N PRO A 264 -5.79 5.54 1.27
CA PRO A 264 -6.36 6.80 1.74
C PRO A 264 -5.26 7.81 2.03
N VAL A 265 -5.52 9.07 1.69
CA VAL A 265 -4.60 10.19 1.88
C VAL A 265 -5.31 11.39 2.47
N ASN A 266 -4.53 12.27 3.14
CA ASN A 266 -5.04 13.51 3.70
C ASN A 266 -4.93 14.64 2.67
N VAL A 267 -6.07 15.26 2.35
CA VAL A 267 -6.15 16.43 1.48
C VAL A 267 -6.90 17.54 2.23
N LEU A 268 -6.32 18.75 2.30
CA LEU A 268 -7.01 19.95 2.79
C LEU A 268 -7.94 20.48 1.70
N GLY A 269 -9.08 21.01 2.07
CA GLY A 269 -10.01 21.64 1.14
C GLY A 269 -11.39 20.98 1.13
N LYS A 270 -12.40 21.71 0.66
CA LYS A 270 -13.85 21.49 0.83
C LYS A 270 -14.24 20.03 1.00
N GLY A 271 -14.45 19.65 2.26
CA GLY A 271 -14.92 18.33 2.64
C GLY A 271 -13.78 17.43 3.16
N THR A 272 -13.60 17.47 4.49
CA THR A 272 -12.83 16.53 5.33
C THR A 272 -11.33 16.79 5.47
N VAL A 273 -10.97 17.84 6.23
CA VAL A 273 -9.94 17.63 7.24
C VAL A 273 -10.59 16.76 8.31
N ARG A 274 -10.36 15.47 8.26
CA ARG A 274 -10.54 14.67 9.45
C ARG A 274 -9.40 15.10 10.38
N GLN A 275 -9.66 16.06 11.27
CA GLN A 275 -8.90 16.14 12.51
C GLN A 275 -8.89 14.71 13.07
N PRO A 276 -7.77 14.21 13.60
CA PRO A 276 -7.83 13.03 14.44
C PRO A 276 -8.92 13.35 15.46
N PRO A 277 -9.91 12.49 15.68
CA PRO A 277 -10.94 12.77 16.66
C PRO A 277 -10.20 13.10 17.95
N ALA A 278 -10.43 14.28 18.50
CA ALA A 278 -10.25 14.49 19.92
C ALA A 278 -10.91 13.26 20.52
N ARG A 279 -10.26 12.60 21.47
CA ARG A 279 -10.69 11.36 22.13
C ARG A 279 -12.14 11.48 22.62
N GLU A 280 -13.07 11.53 21.71
CA GLU A 280 -14.47 11.26 21.95
C GLU A 280 -14.63 9.77 21.73
N GLU A 281 -15.15 9.13 22.76
CA GLU A 281 -15.53 7.74 22.81
C GLU A 281 -16.18 7.36 21.48
N GLU A 282 -15.60 6.39 20.76
CA GLU A 282 -16.19 5.82 19.55
C GLU A 282 -17.52 5.17 19.92
N GLY A 283 -18.55 5.99 20.02
CA GLY A 283 -19.93 5.55 20.08
C GLY A 283 -20.24 4.74 18.83
N ASP A 284 -20.96 3.71 19.04
CA ASP A 284 -21.52 2.69 18.17
C ASP A 284 -22.07 3.27 16.85
N ARG A 285 -21.18 3.53 15.86
CA ARG A 285 -21.58 3.87 14.50
C ARG A 285 -21.65 2.59 13.69
N ASP A 286 -22.79 2.44 13.02
CA ASP A 286 -23.08 1.37 12.07
C ASP A 286 -21.88 1.14 11.10
N PRO A 287 -21.44 -0.11 10.89
CA PRO A 287 -20.39 -0.45 9.92
C PRO A 287 -20.63 0.12 8.52
N GLU A 288 -21.87 0.22 8.07
CA GLU A 288 -22.24 0.86 6.81
C GLU A 288 -22.02 2.39 6.81
N GLU A 289 -22.19 3.08 7.95
CA GLU A 289 -21.85 4.50 8.05
C GLU A 289 -20.33 4.75 8.07
N LYS A 290 -19.55 3.83 8.65
CA LYS A 290 -18.07 3.88 8.61
C LYS A 290 -17.54 3.69 7.19
N ASP A 291 -18.14 2.79 6.41
CA ASP A 291 -17.81 2.58 5.00
C ASP A 291 -18.28 3.77 4.13
N LYS A 292 -19.45 4.34 4.39
CA LYS A 292 -19.94 5.54 3.70
C LYS A 292 -19.07 6.77 3.97
N ALA A 293 -18.60 6.95 5.21
CA ALA A 293 -17.70 8.04 5.57
C ALA A 293 -16.28 7.85 5.02
N ALA A 294 -15.77 6.61 4.98
CA ALA A 294 -14.48 6.26 4.39
C ALA A 294 -14.54 6.33 2.85
N ALA A 295 -15.67 5.98 2.24
CA ALA A 295 -15.88 6.04 0.79
C ALA A 295 -15.82 7.47 0.22
N GLY A 296 -16.04 8.49 1.04
CA GLY A 296 -15.98 9.91 0.64
C GLY A 296 -14.60 10.57 0.84
N SER A 297 -13.58 9.87 1.33
CA SER A 297 -12.24 10.44 1.54
C SER A 297 -11.35 10.27 0.31
N PRO A 298 -10.45 11.24 0.01
CA PRO A 298 -9.51 11.14 -1.08
C PRO A 298 -8.56 9.95 -0.95
N HIS A 299 -8.28 9.31 -2.09
CA HIS A 299 -7.33 8.19 -2.19
C HIS A 299 -6.36 8.42 -3.33
N VAL A 300 -5.23 7.76 -3.25
CA VAL A 300 -4.37 7.49 -4.42
C VAL A 300 -4.70 6.08 -4.90
N LEU A 301 -5.20 5.98 -6.11
CA LEU A 301 -5.33 4.71 -6.84
C LEU A 301 -4.01 4.44 -7.58
N ILE A 302 -3.47 3.26 -7.42
CA ILE A 302 -2.26 2.79 -8.06
C ILE A 302 -2.66 1.70 -9.07
N VAL A 303 -2.34 1.89 -10.34
CA VAL A 303 -2.49 0.87 -11.39
C VAL A 303 -1.11 0.65 -12.01
N ARG A 304 -0.67 -0.60 -12.11
CA ARG A 304 0.67 -0.90 -12.60
C ARG A 304 0.80 -2.28 -13.20
N THR A 305 1.84 -2.48 -14.00
CA THR A 305 2.23 -3.82 -14.47
C THR A 305 2.89 -4.63 -13.34
N PRO A 306 2.76 -5.96 -13.32
CA PRO A 306 3.38 -6.83 -12.30
C PRO A 306 4.91 -6.66 -12.20
N ASP A 307 5.61 -6.48 -13.32
CA ASP A 307 7.05 -6.20 -13.38
C ASP A 307 7.43 -4.78 -12.97
N GLY A 308 6.46 -3.90 -12.87
CA GLY A 308 6.64 -2.51 -12.47
C GLY A 308 7.14 -1.59 -13.56
N ARG A 309 7.18 -2.03 -14.83
CA ARG A 309 7.57 -1.17 -15.96
C ARG A 309 6.71 0.07 -16.06
N LEU A 310 5.42 -0.07 -15.91
CA LEU A 310 4.47 1.02 -15.91
C LEU A 310 3.83 1.16 -14.54
N THR A 311 3.82 2.37 -14.02
CA THR A 311 3.18 2.71 -12.73
C THR A 311 2.37 3.98 -12.93
N TRP A 312 1.07 3.88 -12.72
CA TRP A 312 0.14 4.99 -12.85
C TRP A 312 -0.57 5.26 -11.53
N LEU A 313 -0.26 6.39 -10.92
CA LEU A 313 -0.89 6.88 -9.72
C LEU A 313 -1.94 7.92 -10.09
N GLN A 314 -3.11 7.83 -9.48
CA GLN A 314 -4.23 8.73 -9.74
C GLN A 314 -4.81 9.25 -8.44
N ALA A 315 -5.12 10.55 -8.41
CA ALA A 315 -5.88 11.15 -7.32
C ALA A 315 -7.37 10.89 -7.56
N ILE A 316 -8.01 10.14 -6.69
CA ILE A 316 -9.46 9.90 -6.73
C ILE A 316 -10.13 10.52 -5.51
N GLY A 317 -11.34 11.08 -5.71
CA GLY A 317 -12.08 11.80 -4.66
C GLY A 317 -12.63 10.86 -3.60
N SER A 318 -12.86 9.60 -3.93
CA SER A 318 -13.38 8.60 -3.02
C SER A 318 -12.97 7.18 -3.43
N ARG A 319 -13.22 6.22 -2.53
CA ARG A 319 -13.10 4.78 -2.83
C ARG A 319 -14.36 4.19 -3.43
N ARG A 320 -15.29 5.00 -3.90
CA ARG A 320 -16.53 4.49 -4.49
C ARG A 320 -16.24 3.70 -5.75
N LYS A 321 -17.11 2.71 -6.01
CA LYS A 321 -17.04 1.81 -7.16
C LYS A 321 -16.78 2.53 -8.49
N GLY A 322 -17.48 3.64 -8.75
CA GLY A 322 -17.33 4.44 -9.97
C GLY A 322 -15.97 5.15 -10.07
N ASP A 323 -15.46 5.72 -8.97
CA ASP A 323 -14.19 6.45 -8.95
C ASP A 323 -13.01 5.49 -9.17
N VAL A 324 -13.07 4.31 -8.53
CA VAL A 324 -12.06 3.26 -8.70
C VAL A 324 -12.09 2.67 -10.11
N ALA A 325 -13.29 2.42 -10.64
CA ALA A 325 -13.46 1.88 -11.99
C ALA A 325 -12.96 2.83 -13.08
N ALA A 326 -13.20 4.13 -12.91
CA ALA A 326 -12.75 5.16 -13.84
C ALA A 326 -11.21 5.24 -13.92
N GLY A 327 -10.51 4.79 -12.89
CA GLY A 327 -9.05 4.75 -12.87
C GLY A 327 -8.42 3.55 -13.58
N ILE A 328 -9.20 2.50 -13.87
CA ILE A 328 -8.73 1.37 -14.68
C ILE A 328 -8.98 1.69 -16.16
N PRO A 329 -7.98 1.60 -17.06
CA PRO A 329 -8.16 1.97 -18.46
C PRO A 329 -9.40 1.30 -19.07
N ALA A 330 -10.26 2.09 -19.72
CA ALA A 330 -11.54 1.59 -20.24
C ALA A 330 -11.36 0.46 -21.26
N ALA A 331 -10.31 0.53 -22.09
CA ALA A 331 -9.97 -0.46 -23.09
C ALA A 331 -9.18 -1.67 -22.53
N PHE A 332 -8.86 -1.70 -21.24
CA PHE A 332 -8.17 -2.85 -20.63
C PHE A 332 -9.13 -4.03 -20.48
N THR A 333 -8.78 -5.16 -21.06
CA THR A 333 -9.55 -6.42 -21.03
C THR A 333 -8.80 -7.59 -20.40
N GLY A 334 -7.56 -7.39 -19.99
CA GLY A 334 -6.70 -8.41 -19.38
C GLY A 334 -7.12 -8.80 -17.96
N SER A 335 -6.25 -9.48 -17.24
CA SER A 335 -6.48 -9.90 -15.84
C SER A 335 -6.07 -8.79 -14.84
N LEU A 336 -6.88 -8.59 -13.79
CA LEU A 336 -6.63 -7.58 -12.76
C LEU A 336 -6.34 -8.21 -11.39
N ILE A 337 -5.22 -7.86 -10.77
CA ILE A 337 -4.87 -8.31 -9.41
C ILE A 337 -5.30 -7.25 -8.40
N THR A 338 -6.10 -7.63 -7.37
CA THR A 338 -6.64 -6.70 -6.36
C THR A 338 -6.52 -7.24 -4.93
N ASP A 339 -6.73 -6.37 -3.93
CA ASP A 339 -6.68 -6.72 -2.50
C ASP A 339 -7.95 -7.41 -1.95
N GLY A 340 -8.98 -7.59 -2.77
CA GLY A 340 -10.28 -8.15 -2.37
C GLY A 340 -11.35 -7.09 -2.13
N TYR A 341 -11.11 -5.84 -2.47
CA TYR A 341 -12.13 -4.82 -2.44
C TYR A 341 -13.21 -5.08 -3.50
N THR A 342 -14.48 -5.09 -3.07
CA THR A 342 -15.63 -5.44 -3.94
C THR A 342 -15.89 -4.42 -5.04
N GLY A 343 -15.35 -3.20 -4.92
CA GLY A 343 -15.48 -2.13 -5.91
C GLY A 343 -14.96 -2.47 -7.30
N TYR A 344 -14.11 -3.51 -7.44
CA TYR A 344 -13.61 -3.97 -8.73
C TYR A 344 -14.48 -5.04 -9.40
N GLN A 345 -15.43 -5.67 -8.69
CA GLN A 345 -16.15 -6.86 -9.17
C GLN A 345 -16.99 -6.62 -10.44
N HIS A 346 -17.54 -5.43 -10.61
CA HIS A 346 -18.31 -5.08 -11.81
C HIS A 346 -17.44 -5.00 -13.08
N LEU A 347 -16.12 -4.92 -12.94
CA LEU A 347 -15.20 -4.95 -14.07
C LEU A 347 -15.07 -6.34 -14.71
N LEU A 348 -15.50 -7.40 -14.02
CA LEU A 348 -15.49 -8.78 -14.55
C LEU A 348 -16.25 -8.93 -15.87
N GLU A 349 -17.25 -8.09 -16.13
CA GLU A 349 -18.01 -8.10 -17.38
C GLU A 349 -17.12 -7.85 -18.62
N ARG A 350 -15.98 -7.16 -18.44
CA ARG A 350 -15.05 -6.81 -19.52
C ARG A 350 -13.64 -7.38 -19.36
N LEU A 351 -13.29 -7.87 -18.17
CA LEU A 351 -11.95 -8.38 -17.89
C LEU A 351 -11.87 -9.89 -18.13
N ALA A 352 -10.69 -10.36 -18.55
CA ALA A 352 -10.39 -11.80 -18.62
C ALA A 352 -10.49 -12.47 -17.25
N GLY A 353 -10.22 -11.75 -16.16
CA GLY A 353 -10.39 -12.25 -14.81
C GLY A 353 -9.93 -11.25 -13.75
N ILE A 354 -10.25 -11.53 -12.49
CA ILE A 354 -9.73 -10.84 -11.33
C ILE A 354 -9.01 -11.86 -10.45
N GLN A 355 -7.77 -11.58 -10.06
CA GLN A 355 -7.04 -12.35 -9.06
C GLN A 355 -7.19 -11.67 -7.69
N GLN A 356 -7.70 -12.41 -6.72
CA GLN A 356 -7.70 -11.98 -5.33
C GLN A 356 -6.29 -12.18 -4.73
N CYS A 357 -5.72 -11.13 -4.13
CA CYS A 357 -4.40 -11.21 -3.52
C CYS A 357 -4.35 -12.28 -2.41
N CYS A 358 -3.66 -13.39 -2.66
CA CYS A 358 -3.55 -14.48 -1.70
C CYS A 358 -2.84 -14.08 -0.40
N ALA A 359 -1.98 -13.04 -0.40
CA ALA A 359 -1.40 -12.52 0.84
C ALA A 359 -2.49 -11.94 1.76
N HIS A 360 -3.49 -11.25 1.22
CA HIS A 360 -4.64 -10.75 1.97
C HIS A 360 -5.55 -11.89 2.44
N VAL A 361 -5.79 -12.89 1.60
CA VAL A 361 -6.53 -14.11 1.99
C VAL A 361 -5.84 -14.80 3.17
N ILE A 362 -4.53 -15.05 3.08
CA ILE A 362 -3.74 -15.67 4.15
C ILE A 362 -3.80 -14.84 5.44
N ARG A 363 -3.75 -13.50 5.34
CA ARG A 363 -3.88 -12.60 6.50
C ARG A 363 -5.24 -12.74 7.18
N ARG A 364 -6.32 -12.77 6.40
CA ARG A 364 -7.70 -13.02 6.92
C ARG A 364 -7.83 -14.41 7.55
N CYS A 365 -7.26 -15.44 6.93
CA CYS A 365 -7.23 -16.79 7.50
C CYS A 365 -6.49 -16.82 8.85
N ARG A 366 -5.32 -16.18 8.97
CA ARG A 366 -4.57 -16.07 10.24
C ARG A 366 -5.37 -15.36 11.33
N ALA A 367 -6.16 -14.33 10.98
CA ALA A 367 -7.03 -13.68 11.94
C ALA A 367 -8.08 -14.65 12.49
N VAL A 368 -8.67 -15.47 11.61
CA VAL A 368 -9.69 -16.46 12.00
C VAL A 368 -9.11 -17.60 12.82
N THR A 369 -7.87 -18.07 12.56
CA THR A 369 -7.27 -19.16 13.37
C THR A 369 -7.11 -18.78 14.86
N LYS A 370 -7.16 -17.50 15.20
CA LYS A 370 -7.09 -17.00 16.58
C LYS A 370 -8.46 -16.97 17.30
N LEU A 371 -9.55 -17.34 16.63
CA LEU A 371 -10.90 -17.26 17.16
C LEU A 371 -11.37 -18.60 17.73
N GLY A 372 -11.83 -18.57 18.97
CA GLY A 372 -12.42 -19.72 19.65
C GLY A 372 -11.39 -20.71 20.23
N PRO A 373 -11.85 -21.86 20.78
CA PRO A 373 -11.00 -22.86 21.36
C PRO A 373 -10.05 -23.49 20.34
N GLY A 374 -8.90 -23.97 20.82
CA GLY A 374 -7.85 -24.55 19.97
C GLY A 374 -8.37 -25.61 19.01
N GLY A 375 -7.92 -25.55 17.76
CA GLY A 375 -8.30 -26.49 16.70
C GLY A 375 -9.61 -26.20 15.97
N LEU A 376 -10.53 -25.42 16.54
CA LEU A 376 -11.84 -25.14 15.94
C LEU A 376 -11.75 -24.48 14.56
N GLN A 377 -10.78 -23.62 14.38
CA GLN A 377 -10.55 -22.87 13.13
C GLN A 377 -9.38 -23.44 12.32
N SER A 378 -9.04 -24.73 12.48
CA SER A 378 -7.98 -25.42 11.72
C SER A 378 -8.17 -25.31 10.21
N TRP A 379 -9.43 -25.32 9.73
CA TRP A 379 -9.79 -25.14 8.33
C TRP A 379 -9.14 -23.91 7.67
N ALA A 380 -8.98 -22.81 8.44
CA ALA A 380 -8.31 -21.61 7.92
C ALA A 380 -6.79 -21.84 7.76
N GLY A 381 -6.19 -22.71 8.57
CA GLY A 381 -4.84 -23.22 8.37
C GLY A 381 -4.70 -24.08 7.13
N ASP A 382 -5.69 -24.93 6.84
CA ASP A 382 -5.72 -25.77 5.64
C ASP A 382 -5.80 -24.91 4.37
N ILE A 383 -6.61 -23.84 4.35
CA ILE A 383 -6.62 -22.85 3.26
C ILE A 383 -5.22 -22.26 3.03
N ILE A 384 -4.53 -21.84 4.11
CA ILE A 384 -3.16 -21.31 4.00
C ILE A 384 -2.21 -22.36 3.40
N ALA A 385 -2.32 -23.61 3.81
CA ALA A 385 -1.48 -24.71 3.31
C ALA A 385 -1.72 -24.96 1.82
N VAL A 386 -2.99 -25.03 1.39
CA VAL A 386 -3.38 -25.23 0.00
C VAL A 386 -2.86 -24.09 -0.89
N LEU A 387 -3.09 -22.84 -0.51
CA LEU A 387 -2.63 -21.68 -1.31
C LEU A 387 -1.10 -21.63 -1.45
N ARG A 388 -0.36 -21.99 -0.40
CA ARG A 388 1.10 -22.06 -0.45
C ARG A 388 1.60 -23.24 -1.31
N GLN A 389 0.90 -24.36 -1.28
CA GLN A 389 1.22 -25.50 -2.14
C GLN A 389 0.94 -25.18 -3.60
N ALA A 390 -0.22 -24.56 -3.91
CA ALA A 390 -0.56 -24.09 -5.24
C ALA A 390 0.49 -23.14 -5.80
N HIS A 391 0.94 -22.16 -4.99
CA HIS A 391 1.99 -21.23 -5.41
C HIS A 391 3.31 -21.94 -5.72
N ARG A 392 3.78 -22.84 -4.85
CA ARG A 392 5.01 -23.61 -5.12
C ARG A 392 4.89 -24.45 -6.40
N ALA A 393 3.74 -25.11 -6.60
CA ALA A 393 3.50 -25.89 -7.80
C ALA A 393 3.55 -25.04 -9.08
N VAL A 394 3.00 -23.82 -9.04
CA VAL A 394 3.09 -22.86 -10.16
C VAL A 394 4.54 -22.42 -10.40
N ASP A 395 5.32 -22.11 -9.34
CA ASP A 395 6.71 -21.71 -9.50
C ASP A 395 7.57 -22.84 -10.08
N GLU A 396 7.34 -24.08 -9.63
CA GLU A 396 8.01 -25.26 -10.16
C GLU A 396 7.62 -25.55 -11.62
N ALA A 397 6.34 -25.39 -11.98
CA ALA A 397 5.86 -25.55 -13.34
C ALA A 397 6.45 -24.48 -14.28
N ARG A 398 6.46 -23.21 -13.85
CA ARG A 398 7.14 -22.12 -14.57
C ARG A 398 8.63 -22.42 -14.80
N ALA A 399 9.33 -22.91 -13.78
CA ALA A 399 10.75 -23.26 -13.89
C ALA A 399 11.02 -24.39 -14.91
N ARG A 400 10.05 -25.28 -15.13
CA ARG A 400 10.10 -26.33 -16.17
C ARG A 400 9.70 -25.82 -17.56
N GLY A 401 9.12 -24.62 -17.66
CA GLY A 401 8.57 -24.07 -18.90
C GLY A 401 7.12 -24.51 -19.20
N ASP A 402 6.43 -25.10 -18.21
CA ASP A 402 5.03 -25.47 -18.35
C ASP A 402 4.13 -24.23 -18.40
N THR A 403 3.00 -24.31 -19.10
CA THR A 403 2.01 -23.23 -19.23
C THR A 403 0.77 -23.45 -18.36
N ALA A 404 0.62 -24.64 -17.76
CA ALA A 404 -0.48 -25.01 -16.87
C ALA A 404 0.01 -26.00 -15.81
N LEU A 405 -0.71 -26.09 -14.69
CA LEU A 405 -0.52 -27.18 -13.73
C LEU A 405 -1.08 -28.49 -14.26
N ASP A 406 -0.54 -29.58 -13.74
CA ASP A 406 -1.16 -30.90 -13.91
C ASP A 406 -2.63 -30.85 -13.46
N PRO A 407 -3.59 -31.31 -14.29
CA PRO A 407 -5.00 -31.21 -13.97
C PRO A 407 -5.39 -31.96 -12.69
N GLN A 408 -4.79 -33.11 -12.41
CA GLN A 408 -5.11 -33.89 -11.20
C GLN A 408 -4.63 -33.18 -9.94
N LEU A 409 -3.43 -32.58 -10.00
CA LEU A 409 -2.92 -31.74 -8.88
C LEU A 409 -3.82 -30.52 -8.65
N LEU A 410 -4.26 -29.86 -9.71
CA LEU A 410 -5.14 -28.69 -9.59
C LEU A 410 -6.50 -29.08 -8.99
N ASP A 411 -7.06 -30.21 -9.39
CA ASP A 411 -8.33 -30.71 -8.88
C ASP A 411 -8.21 -31.11 -7.39
N ASP A 412 -7.12 -31.80 -6.97
CA ASP A 412 -6.85 -32.10 -5.56
C ASP A 412 -6.75 -30.82 -4.72
N LEU A 413 -5.99 -29.84 -5.19
CA LEU A 413 -5.86 -28.57 -4.49
C LEU A 413 -7.21 -27.85 -4.32
N ARG A 414 -8.06 -27.88 -5.34
CA ARG A 414 -9.39 -27.29 -5.33
C ARG A 414 -10.36 -28.04 -4.41
N GLU A 415 -10.32 -29.36 -4.44
CA GLU A 415 -11.17 -30.17 -3.56
C GLU A 415 -10.83 -29.94 -2.09
N ARG A 416 -9.55 -29.94 -1.75
CA ARG A 416 -9.08 -29.66 -0.38
C ARG A 416 -9.43 -28.24 0.06
N TYR A 417 -9.33 -27.26 -0.83
CA TYR A 417 -9.80 -25.90 -0.57
C TYR A 417 -11.31 -25.87 -0.29
N ASP A 418 -12.11 -26.49 -1.15
CA ASP A 418 -13.56 -26.51 -1.01
C ASP A 418 -14.01 -27.23 0.26
N GLN A 419 -13.32 -28.31 0.64
CA GLN A 419 -13.57 -29.02 1.89
C GLN A 419 -13.27 -28.15 3.10
N ALA A 420 -12.13 -27.47 3.11
CA ALA A 420 -11.77 -26.54 4.18
C ALA A 420 -12.78 -25.38 4.28
N VAL A 421 -13.20 -24.80 3.16
CA VAL A 421 -14.22 -23.74 3.12
C VAL A 421 -15.57 -24.24 3.65
N ARG A 422 -16.02 -25.44 3.24
CA ARG A 422 -17.26 -26.06 3.78
C ARG A 422 -17.19 -26.25 5.28
N THR A 423 -16.06 -26.78 5.77
CA THR A 423 -15.82 -26.95 7.20
C THR A 423 -15.91 -25.61 7.94
N GLY A 424 -15.28 -24.56 7.41
CA GLY A 424 -15.32 -23.22 7.99
C GLY A 424 -16.73 -22.64 8.07
N ILE A 425 -17.53 -22.83 7.03
CA ILE A 425 -18.94 -22.39 7.00
C ILE A 425 -19.77 -23.15 8.05
N ILE A 426 -19.68 -24.49 8.07
CA ILE A 426 -20.45 -25.35 8.98
C ILE A 426 -20.10 -25.03 10.44
N HIS A 427 -18.81 -24.97 10.77
CA HIS A 427 -18.35 -24.73 12.15
C HIS A 427 -18.75 -23.36 12.70
N ASN A 428 -18.98 -22.37 11.84
CA ASN A 428 -19.21 -21.00 12.28
C ASN A 428 -20.62 -20.48 11.95
N ARG A 429 -21.47 -21.22 11.21
CA ARG A 429 -22.79 -20.76 10.75
C ARG A 429 -23.73 -20.38 11.89
N LEU A 430 -23.74 -21.15 12.97
CA LEU A 430 -24.65 -20.97 14.12
C LEU A 430 -23.94 -20.36 15.34
N ARG A 431 -22.73 -19.85 15.15
CA ARG A 431 -22.01 -19.20 16.24
C ARG A 431 -22.46 -17.76 16.38
N ASP A 432 -22.85 -17.43 17.59
CA ASP A 432 -23.16 -16.06 17.94
C ASP A 432 -21.92 -15.18 17.82
N TRP A 433 -22.13 -13.96 17.36
CA TRP A 433 -21.15 -12.90 17.35
C TRP A 433 -21.81 -11.60 17.82
N HIS A 434 -21.01 -10.67 18.35
CA HIS A 434 -21.55 -9.44 18.94
C HIS A 434 -22.28 -8.54 17.92
N ASP A 435 -21.92 -8.65 16.65
CA ASP A 435 -22.45 -7.84 15.54
C ASP A 435 -22.39 -8.66 14.25
N GLY A 436 -23.56 -9.08 13.76
CA GLY A 436 -23.70 -9.84 12.52
C GLY A 436 -23.14 -11.27 12.57
N ASN A 437 -22.60 -11.72 11.46
CA ASN A 437 -22.10 -13.08 11.31
C ASN A 437 -20.71 -13.27 11.95
N HIS A 438 -20.49 -14.47 12.52
CA HIS A 438 -19.14 -14.84 12.99
C HIS A 438 -18.09 -14.68 11.91
N PRO A 439 -16.91 -14.05 12.18
CA PRO A 439 -15.87 -13.77 11.17
C PRO A 439 -15.42 -15.00 10.39
N GLY A 440 -15.39 -16.17 11.01
CA GLY A 440 -15.10 -17.43 10.33
C GLY A 440 -16.15 -17.81 9.30
N TYR A 441 -17.44 -17.57 9.59
CA TYR A 441 -18.53 -17.78 8.61
C TYR A 441 -18.42 -16.79 7.46
N ALA A 442 -18.25 -15.50 7.75
CA ALA A 442 -18.11 -14.46 6.74
C ALA A 442 -16.92 -14.72 5.81
N LEU A 443 -15.76 -15.13 6.36
CA LEU A 443 -14.60 -15.51 5.56
C LEU A 443 -14.88 -16.75 4.71
N GLY A 444 -15.49 -17.82 5.26
CA GLY A 444 -15.81 -19.04 4.50
C GLY A 444 -16.79 -18.76 3.36
N ALA A 445 -17.82 -17.95 3.60
CA ALA A 445 -18.78 -17.55 2.56
C ALA A 445 -18.09 -16.73 1.45
N TRP A 446 -17.21 -15.80 1.82
CA TRP A 446 -16.41 -15.02 0.87
C TRP A 446 -15.48 -15.93 0.04
N LEU A 447 -14.73 -16.82 0.69
CA LEU A 447 -13.83 -17.77 0.00
C LEU A 447 -14.58 -18.66 -0.99
N ARG A 448 -15.80 -19.09 -0.65
CA ARG A 448 -16.67 -19.84 -1.56
C ARG A 448 -17.08 -19.01 -2.79
N GLY A 449 -17.51 -17.77 -2.56
CA GLY A 449 -17.95 -16.89 -3.65
C GLY A 449 -16.83 -16.45 -4.59
N TYR A 450 -15.61 -16.30 -4.08
CA TYR A 450 -14.45 -15.83 -4.85
C TYR A 450 -13.44 -16.93 -5.21
N ARG A 451 -13.82 -18.20 -5.13
CA ARG A 451 -12.95 -19.35 -5.41
C ARG A 451 -12.16 -19.23 -6.72
N GLU A 452 -12.85 -18.94 -7.81
CA GLU A 452 -12.23 -18.84 -9.14
C GLU A 452 -11.23 -17.66 -9.21
N GLN A 453 -11.50 -16.59 -8.49
CA GLN A 453 -10.62 -15.43 -8.42
C GLN A 453 -9.41 -15.67 -7.50
N VAL A 454 -9.54 -16.53 -6.49
CA VAL A 454 -8.42 -16.93 -5.63
C VAL A 454 -7.45 -17.84 -6.37
N PHE A 455 -7.96 -18.67 -7.31
CA PHE A 455 -7.18 -19.64 -8.08
C PHE A 455 -6.82 -19.18 -9.50
N LEU A 456 -7.05 -17.94 -9.91
CA LEU A 456 -6.77 -17.50 -11.27
C LEU A 456 -5.29 -17.72 -11.64
N PHE A 457 -4.35 -17.40 -10.74
CA PHE A 457 -2.91 -17.58 -10.95
C PHE A 457 -2.47 -19.03 -11.24
N THR A 458 -3.30 -20.03 -10.93
CA THR A 458 -3.01 -21.44 -11.24
C THR A 458 -3.40 -21.85 -12.65
N ARG A 459 -4.19 -21.02 -13.32
CA ARG A 459 -4.66 -21.22 -14.70
C ARG A 459 -4.01 -20.27 -15.69
N ASP A 460 -3.60 -19.11 -15.21
CA ASP A 460 -2.87 -18.11 -15.99
C ASP A 460 -1.57 -17.76 -15.26
N PHE A 461 -0.49 -18.35 -15.73
CA PHE A 461 0.83 -18.16 -15.12
C PHE A 461 1.42 -16.75 -15.32
N THR A 462 0.80 -15.90 -16.12
CA THR A 462 1.17 -14.50 -16.24
C THR A 462 0.67 -13.66 -15.05
N VAL A 463 -0.31 -14.20 -14.30
CA VAL A 463 -0.91 -13.56 -13.13
C VAL A 463 -0.15 -13.94 -11.86
N ASP A 464 0.31 -12.95 -11.10
CA ASP A 464 0.90 -13.19 -9.79
C ASP A 464 -0.16 -13.54 -8.75
N TRP A 465 0.17 -14.40 -7.81
CA TRP A 465 -0.75 -14.79 -6.74
C TRP A 465 -0.94 -13.70 -5.66
N THR A 466 -0.11 -12.64 -5.67
CA THR A 466 -0.18 -11.52 -4.70
C THR A 466 -0.12 -10.16 -5.37
N ASN A 467 -0.66 -9.15 -4.69
CA ASN A 467 -0.61 -7.74 -5.08
C ASN A 467 0.55 -6.96 -4.42
N ASN A 468 1.63 -7.63 -4.01
CA ASN A 468 2.75 -6.99 -3.30
C ASN A 468 3.40 -5.85 -4.09
N VAL A 469 3.28 -5.87 -5.39
CA VAL A 469 3.85 -4.86 -6.30
C VAL A 469 3.11 -3.53 -6.15
N SER A 470 1.77 -3.53 -6.17
CA SER A 470 0.98 -2.30 -5.97
C SER A 470 1.09 -1.76 -4.55
N GLU A 471 1.19 -2.62 -3.53
CA GLU A 471 1.45 -2.19 -2.16
C GLU A 471 2.76 -1.37 -2.02
N ARG A 472 3.79 -1.67 -2.84
CA ARG A 472 5.02 -0.87 -2.89
C ARG A 472 4.77 0.53 -3.45
N GLY A 473 3.90 0.66 -4.46
CA GLY A 473 3.47 1.96 -5.01
C GLY A 473 2.75 2.82 -3.96
N ALA A 474 1.85 2.21 -3.18
CA ALA A 474 1.13 2.87 -2.09
C ALA A 474 2.08 3.45 -1.02
N LYS A 475 3.24 2.82 -0.78
CA LYS A 475 4.24 3.31 0.17
C LYS A 475 4.81 4.69 -0.19
N ALA A 476 4.83 5.08 -1.46
CA ALA A 476 5.29 6.41 -1.87
C ALA A 476 4.36 7.50 -1.33
N ALA A 477 3.04 7.34 -1.49
CA ALA A 477 2.04 8.26 -0.96
C ALA A 477 2.07 8.31 0.57
N LYS A 478 2.20 7.15 1.24
CA LYS A 478 2.31 7.08 2.71
C LYS A 478 3.57 7.77 3.24
N ARG A 479 4.71 7.62 2.55
CA ARG A 479 5.95 8.32 2.92
C ARG A 479 5.83 9.83 2.74
N HIS A 480 5.25 10.28 1.63
CA HIS A 480 4.99 11.69 1.42
C HIS A 480 4.14 12.28 2.55
N GLN A 481 3.05 11.59 2.89
CA GLN A 481 2.17 12.01 3.99
C GLN A 481 2.87 11.99 5.36
N ALA A 482 3.77 11.03 5.63
CA ALA A 482 4.53 10.97 6.88
C ALA A 482 5.53 12.13 7.03
N VAL A 483 6.06 12.66 5.93
CA VAL A 483 7.07 13.74 5.94
C VAL A 483 6.44 15.11 5.76
N SER A 484 5.47 15.25 4.83
CA SER A 484 4.85 16.53 4.42
C SER A 484 3.43 16.73 4.98
N GLY A 485 2.84 15.73 5.62
CA GLY A 485 1.57 15.78 6.32
C GLY A 485 0.36 15.56 5.41
N TYR A 486 0.09 16.47 4.47
CA TYR A 486 -1.11 16.46 3.64
C TYR A 486 -0.88 17.17 2.29
N TRP A 487 -1.83 17.00 1.38
CA TRP A 487 -1.92 17.81 0.15
C TRP A 487 -2.93 18.95 0.33
N HIS A 488 -2.63 20.14 -0.19
CA HIS A 488 -3.53 21.29 -0.06
C HIS A 488 -4.84 21.13 -0.83
N SER A 489 -4.85 20.37 -1.91
CA SER A 489 -6.03 20.13 -2.75
C SER A 489 -5.91 18.83 -3.55
N LEU A 490 -7.02 18.35 -4.12
CA LEU A 490 -7.00 17.24 -5.08
C LEU A 490 -6.13 17.56 -6.30
N ALA A 491 -6.08 18.82 -6.74
CA ALA A 491 -5.23 19.24 -7.84
C ALA A 491 -3.73 19.10 -7.50
N THR A 492 -3.31 19.43 -6.26
CA THR A 492 -1.93 19.22 -5.82
C THR A 492 -1.59 17.73 -5.66
N LEU A 493 -2.55 16.93 -5.23
CA LEU A 493 -2.42 15.47 -5.20
C LEU A 493 -2.27 14.89 -6.63
N ALA A 494 -3.15 15.30 -7.56
CA ALA A 494 -3.09 14.85 -8.96
C ALA A 494 -1.77 15.24 -9.64
N ARG A 495 -1.26 16.46 -9.37
CA ARG A 495 0.06 16.90 -9.81
C ARG A 495 1.16 15.98 -9.31
N TRP A 496 1.16 15.66 -8.02
CA TRP A 496 2.13 14.74 -7.41
C TRP A 496 2.02 13.34 -8.01
N CYS A 497 0.81 12.81 -8.17
CA CYS A 497 0.56 11.51 -8.80
C CYS A 497 1.14 11.45 -10.22
N ARG A 498 0.87 12.45 -11.08
CA ARG A 498 1.39 12.52 -12.46
C ARG A 498 2.90 12.50 -12.49
N ILE A 499 3.56 13.33 -11.66
CA ILE A 499 5.02 13.39 -11.59
C ILE A 499 5.60 12.06 -11.11
N ARG A 500 5.01 11.46 -10.06
CA ARG A 500 5.46 10.16 -9.55
C ARG A 500 5.31 9.05 -10.58
N SER A 501 4.16 8.99 -11.26
CA SER A 501 3.93 8.02 -12.34
C SER A 501 4.99 8.13 -13.42
N TYR A 502 5.28 9.35 -13.84
CA TYR A 502 6.32 9.65 -14.83
C TYR A 502 7.69 9.17 -14.37
N LEU A 503 8.13 9.56 -13.16
CA LEU A 503 9.46 9.24 -12.65
C LEU A 503 9.64 7.75 -12.39
N ASP A 504 8.63 7.08 -11.79
CA ASP A 504 8.72 5.66 -11.49
C ASP A 504 8.76 4.81 -12.77
N SER A 505 7.98 5.19 -13.79
CA SER A 505 7.97 4.48 -15.08
C SER A 505 9.22 4.77 -15.92
N ALA A 506 9.67 6.03 -15.98
CA ALA A 506 10.90 6.39 -16.69
C ALA A 506 12.13 5.68 -16.08
N ALA A 507 12.21 5.61 -14.75
CA ALA A 507 13.28 4.89 -14.06
C ALA A 507 13.28 3.39 -14.38
N ALA A 508 12.09 2.76 -14.48
CA ALA A 508 11.96 1.37 -14.89
C ALA A 508 12.42 1.12 -16.34
N HIS A 509 12.50 2.17 -17.15
CA HIS A 509 13.03 2.15 -18.52
C HIS A 509 14.47 2.69 -18.64
N GLY A 510 15.19 2.78 -17.50
CA GLY A 510 16.62 3.10 -17.47
C GLY A 510 16.96 4.60 -17.47
N LEU A 511 15.97 5.50 -17.40
CA LEU A 511 16.23 6.92 -17.29
C LEU A 511 16.50 7.33 -15.84
N THR A 512 17.51 8.21 -15.63
CA THR A 512 17.66 8.82 -14.31
C THR A 512 16.53 9.82 -14.07
N ALA A 513 16.11 9.97 -12.80
CA ALA A 513 15.05 10.93 -12.48
C ALA A 513 15.44 12.38 -12.85
N LEU A 514 16.72 12.73 -12.73
CA LEU A 514 17.22 14.06 -13.09
C LEU A 514 17.10 14.31 -14.60
N ASP A 515 17.54 13.36 -15.42
CA ASP A 515 17.47 13.46 -16.88
C ASP A 515 16.02 13.49 -17.38
N ALA A 516 15.19 12.60 -16.86
CA ALA A 516 13.76 12.55 -17.18
C ALA A 516 13.08 13.91 -16.92
N ILE A 517 13.35 14.54 -15.77
CA ILE A 517 12.78 15.86 -15.44
C ILE A 517 13.35 16.93 -16.38
N ARG A 518 14.66 16.95 -16.60
CA ARG A 518 15.33 17.93 -17.46
C ARG A 518 14.78 17.86 -18.89
N ASP A 519 14.67 16.67 -19.45
CA ASP A 519 14.20 16.46 -20.82
C ASP A 519 12.71 16.84 -20.96
N ALA A 520 11.88 16.50 -19.97
CA ALA A 520 10.49 16.94 -19.93
C ALA A 520 10.37 18.47 -19.85
N LEU A 521 11.20 19.13 -19.06
CA LEU A 521 11.26 20.59 -18.99
C LEU A 521 11.81 21.23 -20.29
N ALA A 522 12.61 20.51 -21.05
CA ALA A 522 13.05 20.92 -22.39
C ALA A 522 12.02 20.65 -23.51
N GLY A 523 10.86 20.05 -23.16
CA GLY A 523 9.79 19.74 -24.12
C GLY A 523 9.94 18.37 -24.79
N LYS A 524 10.82 17.51 -24.31
CA LYS A 524 11.08 16.15 -24.83
C LYS A 524 10.87 15.11 -23.72
N PRO A 525 9.68 15.00 -23.11
CA PRO A 525 9.45 13.99 -22.07
C PRO A 525 9.53 12.60 -22.67
N TRP A 526 10.05 11.67 -21.89
CA TRP A 526 9.83 10.27 -22.15
C TRP A 526 8.32 9.97 -22.11
N LEU A 527 7.85 9.17 -23.04
CA LEU A 527 6.48 8.64 -23.01
C LEU A 527 6.55 7.11 -23.06
N PRO A 528 5.63 6.41 -22.39
CA PRO A 528 5.61 4.96 -22.46
C PRO A 528 5.46 4.49 -23.90
N PRO A 529 6.17 3.40 -24.28
CA PRO A 529 6.00 2.82 -25.61
C PRO A 529 4.55 2.35 -25.77
N LEU A 530 3.97 2.67 -26.92
CA LEU A 530 2.66 2.14 -27.26
C LEU A 530 2.76 0.61 -27.43
N PRO A 531 1.73 -0.15 -27.06
CA PRO A 531 1.66 -1.57 -27.35
C PRO A 531 1.89 -1.78 -28.85
N ILE A 532 2.81 -2.66 -29.20
CA ILE A 532 2.95 -3.11 -30.59
C ILE A 532 1.62 -3.80 -30.91
N ALA A 533 0.90 -3.29 -31.90
CA ALA A 533 -0.32 -3.94 -32.38
C ALA A 533 0.06 -5.38 -32.79
N ALA A 534 -0.53 -6.35 -32.10
CA ALA A 534 -0.33 -7.78 -32.34
C ALA A 534 -1.04 -8.20 -33.63
#